data_3ccdf82b217f3756401a2abe19f6c549
#
_entry.id   3ccdf82b217f3756401a2abe19f6c549
#
_cell.length_a   1.000
_cell.length_b   1.000
_cell.length_c   1.000
_cell.angle_alpha   90.00
_cell.angle_beta   90.00
_cell.angle_gamma   90.00
#
_symmetry.space_group_name_H-M   'P 1'
#
loop_
_entity.id
_entity.type
_entity.pdbx_description
1 polymer ?
#
loop_
_entity_poly.entity_id
_entity_poly.type
_entity_poly.pdbx_seq_one_letter_code
_entity_poly.pdbx_strand_id
1 'polypeptide(L)'
;MEILQGFADAVVGIFEGSGLSTLNWQNYVMIGISIVLLYLAIKKQYEPLLLLPIAFGMLLVNLYPSIMAPPTTQLLTEAQCAAQNVAVSGHAKTVIDGVTYIENPTYGGLLYYLYQGVKLGIYPPLIFLGIGCMTDFGPLISNPKSLILGAAAQIGIFITFTGAIFLGFTEAEAGAIGIIGGADGPTAIYVTTKLAPHLLGSIAIAAYSYMALVPIIQPPIMKALTTKKERSVVMEQLRPVSKLEKIMFPVIVVIIIAIFLPDAAPLVGMLMLGNLFKESGVVERLSKTAQNELMNIITIFLGTTVGATASGQNFLTFDTIKIIVLGLLAFCMGTAFGVLFGKIMYKATGGKVNPLIGSAGVSAVPMAARVSQKVGQAENPGNFLLMHAMGPNVAGVIGSAVAAGILLGFLM
;
A
#
# COMPACT_ATOMS: atom_id res chain seq x y z
N MET A 1 -11.94 49.27 -29.70
CA MET A 1 -12.83 48.69 -28.69
C MET A 1 -12.87 47.16 -28.78
N GLU A 2 -13.00 46.58 -29.98
CA GLU A 2 -13.05 45.09 -30.16
C GLU A 2 -11.83 44.34 -29.65
N ILE A 3 -10.61 44.86 -29.81
CA ILE A 3 -9.38 44.21 -29.33
C ILE A 3 -9.33 44.17 -27.79
N LEU A 4 -9.77 45.23 -27.13
CA LEU A 4 -9.85 45.32 -25.67
C LEU A 4 -10.94 44.38 -25.11
N GLN A 5 -12.05 44.26 -25.84
CA GLN A 5 -13.13 43.36 -25.49
C GLN A 5 -12.73 41.90 -25.67
N GLY A 6 -12.07 41.55 -26.78
CA GLY A 6 -11.52 40.23 -27.03
C GLY A 6 -10.43 39.82 -26.01
N PHE A 7 -9.61 40.78 -25.55
CA PHE A 7 -8.65 40.51 -24.46
C PHE A 7 -9.34 40.31 -23.11
N ALA A 8 -10.36 41.10 -22.79
CA ALA A 8 -11.17 40.93 -21.57
C ALA A 8 -11.89 39.59 -21.58
N ASP A 9 -12.51 39.21 -22.70
CA ASP A 9 -13.19 37.92 -22.85
C ASP A 9 -12.19 36.73 -22.73
N ALA A 10 -10.99 36.86 -23.27
CA ALA A 10 -9.94 35.87 -23.12
C ALA A 10 -9.47 35.74 -21.65
N VAL A 11 -9.31 36.85 -20.93
CA VAL A 11 -8.97 36.85 -19.50
C VAL A 11 -10.08 36.24 -18.65
N VAL A 12 -11.34 36.61 -18.94
CA VAL A 12 -12.52 36.02 -18.28
C VAL A 12 -12.58 34.51 -18.55
N GLY A 13 -12.39 34.09 -19.82
CA GLY A 13 -12.38 32.69 -20.22
C GLY A 13 -11.27 31.87 -19.50
N ILE A 14 -10.08 32.47 -19.34
CA ILE A 14 -8.99 31.87 -18.54
C ILE A 14 -9.39 31.75 -17.07
N PHE A 15 -10.06 32.77 -16.53
CA PHE A 15 -10.50 32.76 -15.14
C PHE A 15 -11.64 31.75 -14.90
N GLU A 16 -12.63 31.73 -15.80
CA GLU A 16 -13.76 30.79 -15.74
C GLU A 16 -13.31 29.33 -15.95
N GLY A 17 -12.31 29.09 -16.81
CA GLY A 17 -11.69 27.78 -17.00
C GLY A 17 -10.64 27.43 -15.94
N SER A 18 -10.33 28.36 -15.04
CA SER A 18 -9.35 28.12 -13.98
C SER A 18 -9.92 27.26 -12.85
N GLY A 19 -9.03 26.55 -12.13
CA GLY A 19 -9.39 25.81 -10.92
C GLY A 19 -10.05 26.68 -9.83
N LEU A 20 -9.82 28.02 -9.86
CA LEU A 20 -10.41 28.94 -8.88
C LEU A 20 -11.93 29.02 -8.98
N SER A 21 -12.51 28.86 -10.16
CA SER A 21 -13.96 28.93 -10.39
C SER A 21 -14.64 27.56 -10.36
N THR A 22 -13.90 26.48 -10.61
CA THR A 22 -14.44 25.12 -10.76
C THR A 22 -14.26 24.25 -9.51
N LEU A 23 -13.36 24.61 -8.57
CA LEU A 23 -13.07 23.84 -7.38
C LEU A 23 -14.07 24.06 -6.25
N ASN A 24 -14.51 22.97 -5.63
CA ASN A 24 -15.36 22.99 -4.45
C ASN A 24 -14.53 23.17 -3.16
N TRP A 25 -15.18 23.54 -2.04
CA TRP A 25 -14.51 23.71 -0.75
C TRP A 25 -13.75 22.44 -0.30
N GLN A 26 -14.25 21.23 -0.64
CA GLN A 26 -13.59 19.97 -0.35
C GLN A 26 -12.20 19.87 -1.01
N ASN A 27 -12.08 20.36 -2.25
CA ASN A 27 -10.79 20.40 -2.97
C ASN A 27 -9.77 21.27 -2.22
N TYR A 28 -10.19 22.46 -1.73
CA TYR A 28 -9.28 23.32 -0.95
C TYR A 28 -8.82 22.68 0.35
N VAL A 29 -9.70 21.97 1.05
CA VAL A 29 -9.32 21.20 2.24
C VAL A 29 -8.31 20.12 1.88
N MET A 30 -8.52 19.37 0.80
CA MET A 30 -7.61 18.33 0.35
C MET A 30 -6.27 18.87 -0.14
N ILE A 31 -6.24 20.05 -0.75
CA ILE A 31 -4.99 20.76 -1.07
C ILE A 31 -4.22 21.04 0.24
N GLY A 32 -4.90 21.54 1.28
CA GLY A 32 -4.29 21.76 2.59
C GLY A 32 -3.73 20.46 3.20
N ILE A 33 -4.50 19.37 3.17
CA ILE A 33 -4.05 18.05 3.64
C ILE A 33 -2.83 17.58 2.82
N SER A 34 -2.85 17.74 1.49
CA SER A 34 -1.73 17.36 0.62
C SER A 34 -0.45 18.09 0.99
N ILE A 35 -0.53 19.40 1.26
CA ILE A 35 0.61 20.22 1.70
C ILE A 35 1.16 19.72 3.05
N VAL A 36 0.29 19.37 4.00
CA VAL A 36 0.71 18.80 5.28
C VAL A 36 1.43 17.46 5.08
N LEU A 37 0.89 16.57 4.23
CA LEU A 37 1.52 15.29 3.92
C LEU A 37 2.88 15.47 3.21
N LEU A 38 2.99 16.42 2.28
CA LEU A 38 4.26 16.79 1.66
C LEU A 38 5.28 17.28 2.69
N TYR A 39 4.86 18.13 3.64
CA TYR A 39 5.72 18.58 4.73
C TYR A 39 6.20 17.40 5.58
N LEU A 40 5.32 16.46 5.92
CA LEU A 40 5.68 15.25 6.68
C LEU A 40 6.67 14.38 5.91
N ALA A 41 6.47 14.19 4.62
CA ALA A 41 7.38 13.42 3.77
C ALA A 41 8.76 14.09 3.65
N ILE A 42 8.80 15.40 3.37
CA ILE A 42 10.05 16.13 3.08
C ILE A 42 10.80 16.50 4.36
N LYS A 43 10.13 17.14 5.32
CA LYS A 43 10.79 17.69 6.53
C LYS A 43 10.95 16.65 7.64
N LYS A 44 9.95 15.78 7.81
CA LYS A 44 9.95 14.75 8.86
C LYS A 44 10.50 13.41 8.38
N GLN A 45 10.72 13.25 7.07
CA GLN A 45 11.25 12.03 6.45
C GLN A 45 10.37 10.79 6.74
N TYR A 46 9.04 10.99 6.83
CA TYR A 46 8.09 9.92 7.06
C TYR A 46 7.81 9.20 5.74
N GLU A 47 8.40 8.02 5.55
CA GLU A 47 8.28 7.16 4.37
C GLU A 47 8.29 7.96 3.04
N PRO A 48 9.35 8.76 2.77
CA PRO A 48 9.33 9.76 1.70
C PRO A 48 9.16 9.16 0.30
N LEU A 49 9.61 7.92 0.09
CA LEU A 49 9.52 7.26 -1.21
C LEU A 49 8.08 7.02 -1.66
N LEU A 50 7.16 6.84 -0.73
CA LEU A 50 5.73 6.58 -1.03
C LEU A 50 4.85 7.77 -0.68
N LEU A 51 5.04 8.37 0.49
CA LEU A 51 4.18 9.46 0.95
C LEU A 51 4.27 10.71 0.06
N LEU A 52 5.47 11.00 -0.49
CA LEU A 52 5.66 12.18 -1.35
C LEU A 52 4.88 12.05 -2.67
N PRO A 53 5.01 10.98 -3.48
CA PRO A 53 4.22 10.84 -4.70
C PRO A 53 2.72 10.70 -4.42
N ILE A 54 2.29 10.07 -3.32
CA ILE A 54 0.88 10.01 -2.92
C ILE A 54 0.34 11.42 -2.64
N ALA A 55 1.03 12.19 -1.80
CA ALA A 55 0.62 13.54 -1.45
C ALA A 55 0.60 14.47 -2.67
N PHE A 56 1.54 14.30 -3.60
CA PHE A 56 1.58 15.09 -4.82
C PHE A 56 0.47 14.68 -5.81
N GLY A 57 0.17 13.40 -5.94
CA GLY A 57 -0.96 12.91 -6.73
C GLY A 57 -2.31 13.43 -6.19
N MET A 58 -2.48 13.44 -4.86
CA MET A 58 -3.63 14.04 -4.18
C MET A 58 -3.73 15.55 -4.47
N LEU A 59 -2.61 16.27 -4.43
CA LEU A 59 -2.55 17.68 -4.77
C LEU A 59 -3.02 17.91 -6.22
N LEU A 60 -2.49 17.13 -7.16
CA LEU A 60 -2.81 17.28 -8.59
C LEU A 60 -4.29 17.05 -8.88
N VAL A 61 -4.92 16.01 -8.36
CA VAL A 61 -6.33 15.71 -8.64
C VAL A 61 -7.27 16.75 -8.02
N ASN A 62 -6.89 17.36 -6.90
CA ASN A 62 -7.70 18.38 -6.24
C ASN A 62 -7.48 19.77 -6.85
N LEU A 63 -6.39 20.01 -7.58
CA LEU A 63 -6.16 21.21 -8.40
C LEU A 63 -6.74 21.07 -9.82
N TYR A 64 -6.64 19.87 -10.40
CA TYR A 64 -7.06 19.58 -11.76
C TYR A 64 -7.72 18.20 -11.86
N PRO A 65 -9.01 18.08 -11.52
CA PRO A 65 -9.72 16.77 -11.47
C PRO A 65 -9.69 16.00 -12.80
N SER A 66 -9.66 16.71 -13.94
CA SER A 66 -9.63 16.08 -15.26
C SER A 66 -8.40 15.23 -15.52
N ILE A 67 -7.32 15.35 -14.72
CA ILE A 67 -6.12 14.51 -14.83
C ILE A 67 -6.43 13.02 -14.56
N MET A 68 -7.53 12.73 -13.84
CA MET A 68 -8.03 11.38 -13.54
C MET A 68 -9.32 11.02 -14.30
N ALA A 69 -9.79 11.91 -15.20
CA ALA A 69 -11.01 11.65 -15.95
C ALA A 69 -10.85 10.41 -16.85
N PRO A 70 -11.84 9.51 -16.90
CA PRO A 70 -11.85 8.40 -17.83
C PRO A 70 -12.04 8.91 -19.27
N PRO A 71 -11.62 8.14 -20.29
CA PRO A 71 -11.99 8.42 -21.66
C PRO A 71 -13.52 8.31 -21.80
N THR A 72 -14.12 9.24 -22.52
CA THR A 72 -15.56 9.26 -22.80
C THR A 72 -15.80 9.41 -24.29
N THR A 73 -16.95 8.96 -24.78
CA THR A 73 -17.38 9.20 -26.16
C THR A 73 -18.57 10.15 -26.10
N GLN A 74 -18.38 11.34 -26.63
CA GLN A 74 -19.48 12.30 -26.78
C GLN A 74 -20.25 11.98 -28.07
N LEU A 75 -21.56 11.89 -27.94
CA LEU A 75 -22.45 11.79 -29.11
C LEU A 75 -22.85 13.19 -29.53
N LEU A 76 -22.34 13.64 -30.66
CA LEU A 76 -22.58 14.99 -31.20
C LEU A 76 -23.42 14.91 -32.45
N THR A 77 -24.40 15.80 -32.60
CA THR A 77 -25.07 16.01 -33.86
C THR A 77 -24.15 16.74 -34.87
N GLU A 78 -24.44 16.67 -36.16
CA GLU A 78 -23.64 17.39 -37.18
C GLU A 78 -23.56 18.89 -36.91
N ALA A 79 -24.63 19.48 -36.39
CA ALA A 79 -24.64 20.89 -36.00
C ALA A 79 -23.71 21.17 -34.82
N GLN A 80 -23.68 20.29 -33.83
CA GLN A 80 -22.76 20.42 -32.70
C GLN A 80 -21.30 20.18 -33.11
N CYS A 81 -21.05 19.24 -34.04
CA CYS A 81 -19.71 19.04 -34.59
C CYS A 81 -19.21 20.31 -35.31
N ALA A 82 -20.06 20.97 -36.11
CA ALA A 82 -19.70 22.21 -36.75
C ALA A 82 -19.40 23.34 -35.74
N ALA A 83 -20.21 23.46 -34.68
CA ALA A 83 -20.02 24.45 -33.63
C ALA A 83 -18.73 24.23 -32.81
N GLN A 84 -18.30 22.98 -32.67
CA GLN A 84 -17.09 22.58 -31.89
C GLN A 84 -15.86 22.34 -32.76
N ASN A 85 -15.94 22.63 -34.09
CA ASN A 85 -14.87 22.33 -35.04
C ASN A 85 -14.42 20.86 -35.07
N VAL A 86 -15.32 19.91 -34.79
CA VAL A 86 -15.06 18.48 -34.85
C VAL A 86 -15.29 18.00 -36.29
N ALA A 87 -14.30 17.32 -36.86
CA ALA A 87 -14.43 16.74 -38.20
C ALA A 87 -15.47 15.62 -38.22
N VAL A 88 -16.45 15.68 -39.10
CA VAL A 88 -17.48 14.64 -39.25
C VAL A 88 -16.93 13.38 -39.94
N SER A 89 -15.92 13.55 -40.78
CA SER A 89 -15.27 12.43 -41.50
C SER A 89 -14.27 11.68 -40.62
N GLY A 90 -14.38 10.36 -40.57
CA GLY A 90 -13.47 9.50 -39.83
C GLY A 90 -13.97 9.07 -38.45
N HIS A 91 -15.09 9.60 -37.97
CA HIS A 91 -15.74 9.17 -36.73
C HIS A 91 -16.85 8.15 -36.98
N ALA A 92 -17.05 7.22 -36.03
CA ALA A 92 -18.18 6.31 -36.08
C ALA A 92 -19.50 7.08 -35.94
N LYS A 93 -20.56 6.54 -36.54
CA LYS A 93 -21.90 7.15 -36.50
C LYS A 93 -22.86 6.16 -35.82
N THR A 94 -23.60 6.66 -34.84
CA THR A 94 -24.63 5.91 -34.12
C THR A 94 -25.98 6.57 -34.35
N VAL A 95 -27.03 5.81 -34.68
CA VAL A 95 -28.40 6.33 -34.87
C VAL A 95 -29.20 5.98 -33.60
N ILE A 96 -29.74 7.00 -32.93
CA ILE A 96 -30.62 6.89 -31.77
C ILE A 96 -31.90 7.69 -32.08
N ASP A 97 -33.06 7.05 -31.97
CA ASP A 97 -34.37 7.64 -32.22
C ASP A 97 -34.47 8.35 -33.58
N GLY A 98 -33.82 7.80 -34.63
CA GLY A 98 -33.81 8.38 -35.97
C GLY A 98 -32.87 9.58 -36.16
N VAL A 99 -32.14 9.99 -35.13
CA VAL A 99 -31.11 11.05 -35.21
C VAL A 99 -29.73 10.41 -35.31
N THR A 100 -28.96 10.86 -36.31
CA THR A 100 -27.57 10.42 -36.49
C THR A 100 -26.64 11.24 -35.58
N TYR A 101 -25.94 10.53 -34.69
CA TYR A 101 -24.90 11.11 -33.85
C TYR A 101 -23.52 10.66 -34.34
N ILE A 102 -22.57 11.55 -34.20
CA ILE A 102 -21.16 11.32 -34.48
C ILE A 102 -20.46 11.04 -33.17
N GLU A 103 -19.76 9.93 -33.09
CA GLU A 103 -19.00 9.54 -31.91
C GLU A 103 -17.68 10.31 -31.84
N ASN A 104 -17.56 11.26 -30.94
CA ASN A 104 -16.33 12.00 -30.70
C ASN A 104 -15.65 11.48 -29.44
N PRO A 105 -14.62 10.61 -29.58
CA PRO A 105 -13.91 10.07 -28.42
C PRO A 105 -13.04 11.16 -27.78
N THR A 106 -13.20 11.35 -26.49
CA THR A 106 -12.30 12.18 -25.69
C THR A 106 -11.29 11.30 -24.97
N TYR A 107 -10.04 11.71 -24.97
CA TYR A 107 -8.99 10.97 -24.27
C TYR A 107 -9.11 11.18 -22.76
N GLY A 108 -8.77 10.14 -22.00
CA GLY A 108 -8.69 10.23 -20.56
C GLY A 108 -7.49 11.05 -20.08
N GLY A 109 -7.50 11.44 -18.82
CA GLY A 109 -6.38 12.12 -18.18
C GLY A 109 -5.14 11.21 -18.04
N LEU A 110 -3.97 11.83 -17.93
CA LEU A 110 -2.70 11.10 -17.79
C LEU A 110 -2.71 10.09 -16.65
N LEU A 111 -3.16 10.51 -15.46
CA LEU A 111 -3.14 9.65 -14.29
C LEU A 111 -4.20 8.52 -14.38
N TYR A 112 -5.27 8.73 -15.15
CA TYR A 112 -6.23 7.66 -15.44
C TYR A 112 -5.56 6.46 -16.13
N TYR A 113 -4.73 6.71 -17.15
CA TYR A 113 -4.05 5.60 -17.86
C TYR A 113 -2.99 4.93 -17.01
N LEU A 114 -2.20 5.68 -16.25
CA LEU A 114 -1.25 5.11 -15.30
C LEU A 114 -1.96 4.33 -14.18
N TYR A 115 -3.13 4.78 -13.75
CA TYR A 115 -3.95 4.10 -12.75
C TYR A 115 -4.43 2.71 -13.19
N GLN A 116 -4.49 2.42 -14.50
CA GLN A 116 -4.86 1.08 -14.96
C GLN A 116 -3.90 0.00 -14.42
N GLY A 117 -2.62 0.31 -14.22
CA GLY A 117 -1.68 -0.62 -13.60
C GLY A 117 -2.02 -0.95 -12.14
N VAL A 118 -2.67 -0.04 -11.42
CA VAL A 118 -3.25 -0.30 -10.08
C VAL A 118 -4.53 -1.12 -10.23
N LYS A 119 -5.48 -0.63 -11.03
CA LYS A 119 -6.82 -1.22 -11.23
C LYS A 119 -6.75 -2.67 -11.73
N LEU A 120 -5.81 -2.98 -12.59
CA LEU A 120 -5.57 -4.34 -13.12
C LEU A 120 -4.72 -5.21 -12.18
N GLY A 121 -4.29 -4.68 -11.02
CA GLY A 121 -3.49 -5.42 -10.05
C GLY A 121 -2.06 -5.73 -10.50
N ILE A 122 -1.48 -4.93 -11.42
CA ILE A 122 -0.14 -5.14 -11.98
C ILE A 122 0.95 -4.62 -11.02
N TYR A 123 0.78 -3.41 -10.49
CA TYR A 123 1.83 -2.76 -9.71
C TYR A 123 2.15 -3.45 -8.38
N PRO A 124 1.17 -3.90 -7.56
CA PRO A 124 1.48 -4.52 -6.27
C PRO A 124 2.36 -5.78 -6.39
N PRO A 125 2.09 -6.75 -7.29
CA PRO A 125 2.99 -7.88 -7.49
C PRO A 125 4.40 -7.47 -7.97
N LEU A 126 4.52 -6.44 -8.81
CA LEU A 126 5.82 -5.94 -9.26
C LEU A 126 6.62 -5.28 -8.13
N ILE A 127 5.94 -4.62 -7.18
CA ILE A 127 6.60 -4.15 -5.95
C ILE A 127 7.08 -5.33 -5.12
N PHE A 128 6.29 -6.39 -4.99
CA PHE A 128 6.70 -7.61 -4.30
C PHE A 128 7.93 -8.28 -4.93
N LEU A 129 8.08 -8.21 -6.25
CA LEU A 129 9.31 -8.65 -6.95
C LEU A 129 10.53 -7.88 -6.43
N GLY A 130 10.45 -6.56 -6.38
CA GLY A 130 11.53 -5.71 -5.86
C GLY A 130 11.82 -5.98 -4.38
N ILE A 131 10.77 -6.08 -3.54
CA ILE A 131 10.90 -6.43 -2.12
C ILE A 131 11.61 -7.78 -1.97
N GLY A 132 11.26 -8.78 -2.79
CA GLY A 132 11.90 -10.10 -2.78
C GLY A 132 13.40 -10.03 -3.05
N CYS A 133 13.83 -9.20 -4.03
CA CYS A 133 15.24 -8.97 -4.32
C CYS A 133 15.99 -8.29 -3.16
N MET A 134 15.31 -7.47 -2.37
CA MET A 134 15.90 -6.76 -1.21
C MET A 134 15.92 -7.61 0.06
N THR A 135 14.97 -8.54 0.19
CA THR A 135 14.72 -9.28 1.43
C THR A 135 15.75 -10.42 1.61
N ASP A 136 16.24 -10.59 2.85
CA ASP A 136 17.00 -11.76 3.27
C ASP A 136 16.10 -12.67 4.12
N PHE A 137 15.75 -13.83 3.56
CA PHE A 137 14.97 -14.86 4.27
C PHE A 137 15.82 -15.76 5.17
N GLY A 138 17.15 -15.58 5.20
CA GLY A 138 18.07 -16.34 6.05
C GLY A 138 17.63 -16.40 7.51
N PRO A 139 17.27 -15.30 8.18
CA PRO A 139 16.79 -15.31 9.56
C PRO A 139 15.52 -16.16 9.76
N LEU A 140 14.60 -16.17 8.81
CA LEU A 140 13.40 -16.99 8.85
C LEU A 140 13.70 -18.48 8.64
N ILE A 141 14.56 -18.80 7.67
CA ILE A 141 15.01 -20.18 7.40
C ILE A 141 15.80 -20.74 8.59
N SER A 142 16.64 -19.90 9.19
CA SER A 142 17.41 -20.25 10.39
C SER A 142 16.52 -20.57 11.60
N ASN A 143 15.44 -19.82 11.77
CA ASN A 143 14.48 -19.99 12.88
C ASN A 143 13.03 -20.00 12.36
N PRO A 144 12.51 -21.13 11.82
CA PRO A 144 11.15 -21.21 11.28
C PRO A 144 10.04 -20.90 12.28
N LYS A 145 10.32 -21.00 13.61
CA LYS A 145 9.36 -20.59 14.65
C LYS A 145 8.96 -19.12 14.55
N SER A 146 9.75 -18.30 13.88
CA SER A 146 9.44 -16.91 13.56
C SER A 146 8.15 -16.75 12.73
N LEU A 147 7.74 -17.77 11.96
CA LEU A 147 6.46 -17.79 11.23
C LEU A 147 5.27 -17.59 12.18
N ILE A 148 5.34 -18.16 13.40
CA ILE A 148 4.27 -18.02 14.40
C ILE A 148 4.10 -16.55 14.81
N LEU A 149 5.20 -15.81 14.95
CA LEU A 149 5.15 -14.39 15.30
C LEU A 149 4.61 -13.52 14.16
N GLY A 150 4.99 -13.83 12.91
CA GLY A 150 4.41 -13.21 11.72
C GLY A 150 2.91 -13.47 11.61
N ALA A 151 2.48 -14.73 11.79
CA ALA A 151 1.07 -15.11 11.80
C ALA A 151 0.28 -14.43 12.92
N ALA A 152 0.85 -14.36 14.14
CA ALA A 152 0.21 -13.69 15.27
C ALA A 152 -0.08 -12.21 15.02
N ALA A 153 0.82 -11.51 14.34
CA ALA A 153 0.60 -10.10 13.97
C ALA A 153 -0.57 -9.94 12.99
N GLN A 154 -0.87 -10.95 12.15
CA GLN A 154 -2.00 -10.89 11.21
C GLN A 154 -3.37 -10.99 11.91
N ILE A 155 -3.43 -11.34 13.19
CA ILE A 155 -4.68 -11.27 13.98
C ILE A 155 -5.28 -9.88 13.93
N GLY A 156 -4.45 -8.83 13.82
CA GLY A 156 -4.88 -7.45 13.62
C GLY A 156 -5.79 -7.27 12.39
N ILE A 157 -5.55 -8.01 11.29
CA ILE A 157 -6.38 -7.99 10.07
C ILE A 157 -7.80 -8.46 10.39
N PHE A 158 -7.93 -9.61 11.04
CA PHE A 158 -9.24 -10.24 11.29
C PHE A 158 -10.05 -9.48 12.37
N ILE A 159 -9.38 -8.90 13.39
CA ILE A 159 -10.04 -8.03 14.37
C ILE A 159 -10.59 -6.78 13.68
N THR A 160 -9.82 -6.19 12.77
CA THR A 160 -10.23 -5.00 12.04
C THR A 160 -11.34 -5.29 11.05
N PHE A 161 -11.28 -6.43 10.37
CA PHE A 161 -12.37 -6.94 9.53
C PHE A 161 -13.68 -7.01 10.33
N THR A 162 -13.63 -7.68 11.49
CA THR A 162 -14.80 -7.79 12.37
C THR A 162 -15.28 -6.41 12.84
N GLY A 163 -14.37 -5.52 13.24
CA GLY A 163 -14.68 -4.15 13.64
C GLY A 163 -15.32 -3.34 12.52
N ALA A 164 -14.90 -3.51 11.28
CA ALA A 164 -15.50 -2.84 10.12
C ALA A 164 -16.94 -3.30 9.87
N ILE A 165 -17.22 -4.59 9.99
CA ILE A 165 -18.58 -5.14 9.92
C ILE A 165 -19.47 -4.50 10.99
N PHE A 166 -19.00 -4.40 12.25
CA PHE A 166 -19.74 -3.76 13.33
C PHE A 166 -20.01 -2.27 13.10
N LEU A 167 -19.16 -1.58 12.33
CA LEU A 167 -19.36 -0.17 11.96
C LEU A 167 -20.25 0.01 10.73
N GLY A 168 -20.82 -1.08 10.18
CA GLY A 168 -21.78 -1.06 9.09
C GLY A 168 -21.19 -1.12 7.69
N PHE A 169 -19.91 -1.46 7.53
CA PHE A 169 -19.33 -1.73 6.22
C PHE A 169 -19.78 -3.11 5.69
N THR A 170 -19.87 -3.25 4.39
CA THR A 170 -20.11 -4.55 3.73
C THR A 170 -18.93 -5.49 3.95
N GLU A 171 -19.13 -6.80 3.76
CA GLU A 171 -18.06 -7.79 3.93
C GLU A 171 -16.85 -7.51 3.02
N ALA A 172 -17.09 -7.11 1.78
CA ALA A 172 -16.03 -6.75 0.83
C ALA A 172 -15.26 -5.49 1.28
N GLU A 173 -15.96 -4.44 1.73
CA GLU A 173 -15.33 -3.24 2.29
C GLU A 173 -14.57 -3.55 3.58
N ALA A 174 -15.15 -4.38 4.45
CA ALA A 174 -14.51 -4.82 5.68
C ALA A 174 -13.23 -5.61 5.41
N GLY A 175 -13.20 -6.46 4.36
CA GLY A 175 -12.00 -7.15 3.89
C GLY A 175 -10.92 -6.19 3.44
N ALA A 176 -11.31 -5.18 2.66
CA ALA A 176 -10.40 -4.12 2.20
C ALA A 176 -9.87 -3.23 3.34
N ILE A 177 -10.68 -2.96 4.37
CA ILE A 177 -10.26 -2.20 5.56
C ILE A 177 -9.39 -3.08 6.48
N GLY A 178 -9.80 -4.33 6.67
CA GLY A 178 -9.10 -5.28 7.55
C GLY A 178 -7.63 -5.47 7.18
N ILE A 179 -7.34 -5.57 5.90
CA ILE A 179 -5.97 -5.83 5.40
C ILE A 179 -4.95 -4.75 5.81
N ILE A 180 -5.40 -3.53 6.18
CA ILE A 180 -4.54 -2.47 6.71
C ILE A 180 -3.76 -2.98 7.94
N GLY A 181 -4.38 -3.88 8.73
CA GLY A 181 -3.76 -4.47 9.93
C GLY A 181 -2.50 -5.30 9.68
N GLY A 182 -2.28 -5.77 8.44
CA GLY A 182 -1.06 -6.42 8.03
C GLY A 182 0.14 -5.47 7.93
N ALA A 183 -0.10 -4.17 7.88
CA ALA A 183 0.91 -3.12 7.67
C ALA A 183 1.73 -3.31 6.39
N ASP A 184 1.04 -3.68 5.32
CA ASP A 184 1.60 -3.96 4.00
C ASP A 184 0.85 -3.13 2.95
N GLY A 185 1.44 -2.03 2.54
CA GLY A 185 0.81 -1.08 1.60
C GLY A 185 0.45 -1.71 0.25
N PRO A 186 1.38 -2.37 -0.46
CA PRO A 186 1.08 -3.05 -1.71
C PRO A 186 -0.02 -4.10 -1.60
N THR A 187 -0.03 -4.90 -0.54
CA THR A 187 -1.10 -5.86 -0.27
C THR A 187 -2.44 -5.18 -0.02
N ALA A 188 -2.45 -4.08 0.74
CA ALA A 188 -3.66 -3.31 0.99
C ALA A 188 -4.25 -2.76 -0.33
N ILE A 189 -3.43 -2.22 -1.22
CA ILE A 189 -3.86 -1.78 -2.54
C ILE A 189 -4.42 -2.95 -3.36
N TYR A 190 -3.71 -4.08 -3.40
CA TYR A 190 -4.12 -5.26 -4.18
C TYR A 190 -5.48 -5.79 -3.77
N VAL A 191 -5.72 -5.93 -2.48
CA VAL A 191 -7.02 -6.39 -1.94
C VAL A 191 -8.12 -5.36 -2.20
N THR A 192 -7.83 -4.09 -1.91
CA THR A 192 -8.83 -3.01 -2.05
C THR A 192 -9.26 -2.81 -3.50
N THR A 193 -8.35 -2.90 -4.47
CA THR A 193 -8.72 -2.80 -5.89
C THR A 193 -9.67 -3.86 -6.36
N LYS A 194 -9.69 -5.01 -5.69
CA LYS A 194 -10.57 -6.14 -6.01
C LYS A 194 -11.88 -6.12 -5.22
N LEU A 195 -11.82 -5.83 -3.92
CA LEU A 195 -12.99 -5.91 -3.03
C LEU A 195 -13.76 -4.59 -2.93
N ALA A 196 -13.09 -3.44 -2.86
CA ALA A 196 -13.72 -2.13 -2.63
C ALA A 196 -12.95 -0.99 -3.33
N PRO A 197 -12.93 -0.94 -4.68
CA PRO A 197 -12.14 0.04 -5.44
C PRO A 197 -12.43 1.51 -5.06
N HIS A 198 -13.66 1.81 -4.64
CA HIS A 198 -14.09 3.15 -4.23
C HIS A 198 -13.44 3.63 -2.92
N LEU A 199 -12.97 2.71 -2.06
CA LEU A 199 -12.26 3.04 -0.82
C LEU A 199 -10.73 3.12 -0.98
N LEU A 200 -10.21 2.89 -2.19
CA LEU A 200 -8.78 2.75 -2.42
C LEU A 200 -7.97 3.95 -1.92
N GLY A 201 -8.42 5.18 -2.20
CA GLY A 201 -7.73 6.40 -1.75
C GLY A 201 -7.61 6.47 -0.23
N SER A 202 -8.71 6.24 0.47
CA SER A 202 -8.76 6.29 1.95
C SER A 202 -7.92 5.19 2.59
N ILE A 203 -8.02 3.96 2.08
CA ILE A 203 -7.28 2.79 2.60
C ILE A 203 -5.78 2.94 2.35
N ALA A 204 -5.38 3.36 1.14
CA ALA A 204 -3.97 3.52 0.82
C ALA A 204 -3.31 4.63 1.65
N ILE A 205 -3.96 5.79 1.77
CA ILE A 205 -3.44 6.89 2.61
C ILE A 205 -3.33 6.44 4.08
N ALA A 206 -4.34 5.76 4.61
CA ALA A 206 -4.30 5.20 5.96
C ALA A 206 -3.12 4.22 6.11
N ALA A 207 -3.02 3.20 5.24
CA ALA A 207 -2.00 2.17 5.31
C ALA A 207 -0.57 2.75 5.27
N TYR A 208 -0.27 3.64 4.30
CA TYR A 208 1.06 4.23 4.19
C TYR A 208 1.37 5.24 5.30
N SER A 209 0.36 6.01 5.76
CA SER A 209 0.55 6.92 6.90
C SER A 209 0.90 6.15 8.18
N TYR A 210 0.26 5.00 8.43
CA TYR A 210 0.58 4.19 9.62
C TYR A 210 1.92 3.48 9.50
N MET A 211 2.31 3.02 8.33
CA MET A 211 3.66 2.51 8.10
C MET A 211 4.72 3.54 8.46
N ALA A 212 4.50 4.81 8.07
CA ALA A 212 5.40 5.90 8.43
C ALA A 212 5.45 6.18 9.94
N LEU A 213 4.37 5.88 10.68
CA LEU A 213 4.25 6.09 12.12
C LEU A 213 4.71 4.90 12.97
N VAL A 214 5.16 3.79 12.37
CA VAL A 214 5.69 2.60 13.06
C VAL A 214 6.66 2.96 14.20
N PRO A 215 7.68 3.83 13.99
CA PRO A 215 8.64 4.16 15.03
C PRO A 215 8.04 4.91 16.22
N ILE A 216 6.82 5.46 16.07
CA ILE A 216 6.10 6.20 17.12
C ILE A 216 5.09 5.29 17.81
N ILE A 217 4.34 4.50 17.04
CA ILE A 217 3.23 3.67 17.54
C ILE A 217 3.73 2.43 18.27
N GLN A 218 4.73 1.73 17.75
CA GLN A 218 5.17 0.45 18.32
C GLN A 218 5.84 0.56 19.70
N PRO A 219 6.79 1.49 19.96
CA PRO A 219 7.54 1.49 21.22
C PRO A 219 6.67 1.62 22.47
N PRO A 220 5.62 2.45 22.55
CA PRO A 220 4.72 2.50 23.69
C PRO A 220 4.01 1.16 23.94
N ILE A 221 3.52 0.50 22.90
CA ILE A 221 2.83 -0.81 22.98
C ILE A 221 3.80 -1.89 23.48
N MET A 222 4.99 -1.94 22.91
CA MET A 222 6.05 -2.88 23.30
C MET A 222 6.41 -2.72 24.77
N LYS A 223 6.61 -1.49 25.23
CA LYS A 223 6.94 -1.19 26.63
C LYS A 223 5.81 -1.51 27.60
N ALA A 224 4.55 -1.23 27.20
CA ALA A 224 3.38 -1.52 28.03
C ALA A 224 3.16 -3.03 28.21
N LEU A 225 3.44 -3.84 27.18
CA LEU A 225 3.20 -5.26 27.21
C LEU A 225 4.39 -6.09 27.74
N THR A 226 5.57 -5.51 27.92
CA THR A 226 6.78 -6.24 28.34
C THR A 226 7.44 -5.62 29.56
N THR A 227 8.04 -6.45 30.39
CA THR A 227 8.87 -6.01 31.53
C THR A 227 10.29 -5.68 31.08
N LYS A 228 11.02 -4.88 31.91
CA LYS A 228 12.45 -4.58 31.63
C LYS A 228 13.29 -5.87 31.52
N LYS A 229 13.02 -6.87 32.36
CA LYS A 229 13.71 -8.17 32.33
C LYS A 229 13.51 -8.87 30.98
N GLU A 230 12.29 -8.89 30.46
CA GLU A 230 11.97 -9.51 29.18
C GLU A 230 12.65 -8.77 28.01
N ARG A 231 12.68 -7.42 28.04
CA ARG A 231 13.32 -6.59 27.01
C ARG A 231 14.84 -6.69 26.99
N SER A 232 15.45 -7.00 28.13
CA SER A 232 16.92 -7.10 28.27
C SER A 232 17.47 -8.46 27.84
N VAL A 233 16.64 -9.42 27.45
CA VAL A 233 17.08 -10.75 27.03
C VAL A 233 17.95 -10.67 25.78
N VAL A 234 19.16 -11.20 25.87
CA VAL A 234 20.06 -11.36 24.72
C VAL A 234 19.82 -12.73 24.10
N MET A 235 19.59 -12.75 22.79
CA MET A 235 19.32 -13.98 22.05
C MET A 235 20.62 -14.62 21.53
N GLU A 236 20.66 -15.94 21.50
CA GLU A 236 21.77 -16.71 20.91
C GLU A 236 21.86 -16.47 19.40
N GLN A 237 23.07 -16.50 18.84
CA GLN A 237 23.30 -16.30 17.42
C GLN A 237 22.51 -17.30 16.54
N LEU A 238 21.94 -16.82 15.44
CA LEU A 238 21.24 -17.67 14.48
C LEU A 238 22.21 -18.66 13.81
N ARG A 239 21.72 -19.87 13.49
CA ARG A 239 22.52 -20.83 12.73
C ARG A 239 22.82 -20.29 11.33
N PRO A 240 23.97 -20.62 10.75
CA PRO A 240 24.23 -20.33 9.34
C PRO A 240 23.26 -21.09 8.44
N VAL A 241 22.82 -20.44 7.36
CA VAL A 241 21.93 -21.02 6.34
C VAL A 241 22.73 -21.29 5.08
N SER A 242 22.62 -22.50 4.54
CA SER A 242 23.32 -22.90 3.32
C SER A 242 22.73 -22.22 2.08
N LYS A 243 23.56 -22.08 1.03
CA LYS A 243 23.09 -21.50 -0.25
C LYS A 243 21.93 -22.32 -0.86
N LEU A 244 21.98 -23.65 -0.71
CA LEU A 244 20.92 -24.53 -1.20
C LEU A 244 19.59 -24.27 -0.48
N GLU A 245 19.61 -24.14 0.85
CA GLU A 245 18.38 -23.79 1.62
C GLU A 245 17.80 -22.46 1.14
N LYS A 246 18.62 -21.45 0.91
CA LYS A 246 18.20 -20.13 0.41
C LYS A 246 17.57 -20.18 -0.99
N ILE A 247 18.08 -21.04 -1.89
CA ILE A 247 17.53 -21.21 -3.23
C ILE A 247 16.24 -22.04 -3.23
N MET A 248 16.19 -23.10 -2.41
CA MET A 248 15.03 -24.00 -2.35
C MET A 248 13.84 -23.38 -1.63
N PHE A 249 14.09 -22.51 -0.66
CA PHE A 249 13.03 -21.87 0.13
C PHE A 249 11.98 -21.15 -0.73
N PRO A 250 12.32 -20.21 -1.62
CA PRO A 250 11.33 -19.52 -2.45
C PRO A 250 10.56 -20.47 -3.37
N VAL A 251 11.20 -21.50 -3.90
CA VAL A 251 10.55 -22.50 -4.77
C VAL A 251 9.50 -23.29 -3.99
N ILE A 252 9.86 -23.80 -2.79
CA ILE A 252 8.96 -24.56 -1.94
C ILE A 252 7.77 -23.70 -1.49
N VAL A 253 8.02 -22.45 -1.09
CA VAL A 253 6.96 -21.54 -0.65
C VAL A 253 5.96 -21.28 -1.78
N VAL A 254 6.45 -21.00 -3.01
CA VAL A 254 5.55 -20.79 -4.16
C VAL A 254 4.70 -22.02 -4.45
N ILE A 255 5.29 -23.22 -4.45
CA ILE A 255 4.55 -24.46 -4.71
C ILE A 255 3.43 -24.63 -3.67
N ILE A 256 3.76 -24.47 -2.38
CA ILE A 256 2.76 -24.63 -1.31
C ILE A 256 1.64 -23.60 -1.46
N ILE A 257 2.00 -22.32 -1.63
CA ILE A 257 0.99 -21.24 -1.72
C ILE A 257 0.13 -21.40 -2.97
N ALA A 258 0.71 -21.70 -4.12
CA ALA A 258 -0.05 -21.84 -5.37
C ALA A 258 -1.03 -23.03 -5.34
N ILE A 259 -0.70 -24.11 -4.61
CA ILE A 259 -1.59 -25.25 -4.45
C ILE A 259 -2.73 -24.96 -3.46
N PHE A 260 -2.44 -24.36 -2.31
CA PHE A 260 -3.43 -24.23 -1.24
C PHE A 260 -4.17 -22.88 -1.25
N LEU A 261 -3.55 -21.82 -1.76
CA LEU A 261 -4.09 -20.45 -1.75
C LEU A 261 -3.75 -19.73 -3.07
N PRO A 262 -4.37 -20.12 -4.20
CA PRO A 262 -4.05 -19.59 -5.52
C PRO A 262 -4.20 -18.05 -5.61
N ASP A 263 -5.14 -17.45 -4.87
CA ASP A 263 -5.34 -15.99 -4.85
C ASP A 263 -4.19 -15.22 -4.22
N ALA A 264 -3.37 -15.85 -3.38
CA ALA A 264 -2.13 -15.29 -2.84
C ALA A 264 -0.93 -15.44 -3.81
N ALA A 265 -1.02 -16.33 -4.79
CA ALA A 265 0.08 -16.68 -5.67
C ALA A 265 0.66 -15.47 -6.46
N PRO A 266 -0.11 -14.49 -6.94
CA PRO A 266 0.46 -13.32 -7.62
C PRO A 266 1.42 -12.52 -6.74
N LEU A 267 1.08 -12.29 -5.47
CA LEU A 267 1.91 -11.54 -4.54
C LEU A 267 3.10 -12.36 -4.06
N VAL A 268 2.84 -13.56 -3.51
CA VAL A 268 3.88 -14.43 -2.96
C VAL A 268 4.80 -14.95 -4.07
N GLY A 269 4.25 -15.28 -5.23
CA GLY A 269 5.03 -15.75 -6.38
C GLY A 269 6.06 -14.72 -6.85
N MET A 270 5.66 -13.45 -6.97
CA MET A 270 6.57 -12.38 -7.35
C MET A 270 7.59 -12.05 -6.25
N LEU A 271 7.20 -12.10 -4.97
CA LEU A 271 8.12 -11.98 -3.84
C LEU A 271 9.21 -13.06 -3.90
N MET A 272 8.80 -14.31 -4.09
CA MET A 272 9.71 -15.44 -4.13
C MET A 272 10.56 -15.46 -5.41
N LEU A 273 10.03 -15.02 -6.55
CA LEU A 273 10.80 -14.84 -7.78
C LEU A 273 11.93 -13.81 -7.57
N GLY A 274 11.61 -12.68 -6.94
CA GLY A 274 12.62 -11.67 -6.60
C GLY A 274 13.72 -12.23 -5.68
N ASN A 275 13.31 -12.99 -4.68
CA ASN A 275 14.27 -13.63 -3.78
C ASN A 275 15.13 -14.68 -4.50
N LEU A 276 14.54 -15.45 -5.41
CA LEU A 276 15.28 -16.39 -6.23
C LEU A 276 16.30 -15.69 -7.15
N PHE A 277 15.98 -14.52 -7.71
CA PHE A 277 16.93 -13.71 -8.48
C PHE A 277 18.16 -13.36 -7.63
N LYS A 278 17.96 -12.95 -6.39
CA LYS A 278 19.02 -12.62 -5.44
C LYS A 278 19.86 -13.83 -5.04
N GLU A 279 19.21 -14.88 -4.53
CA GLU A 279 19.91 -16.00 -3.89
C GLU A 279 20.56 -16.96 -4.89
N SER A 280 20.07 -17.05 -6.13
CA SER A 280 20.70 -17.84 -7.18
C SER A 280 22.07 -17.29 -7.58
N GLY A 281 22.24 -15.97 -7.61
CA GLY A 281 23.45 -15.28 -8.00
C GLY A 281 23.77 -15.33 -9.52
N VAL A 282 22.88 -15.93 -10.34
CA VAL A 282 23.11 -16.08 -11.80
C VAL A 282 22.50 -14.97 -12.64
N VAL A 283 21.59 -14.18 -12.05
CA VAL A 283 20.86 -13.08 -12.71
C VAL A 283 21.00 -11.76 -11.95
N GLU A 284 22.20 -11.45 -11.47
CA GLU A 284 22.45 -10.28 -10.63
C GLU A 284 21.96 -8.97 -11.27
N ARG A 285 22.06 -8.83 -12.59
CA ARG A 285 21.58 -7.67 -13.33
C ARG A 285 20.06 -7.50 -13.20
N LEU A 286 19.28 -8.60 -13.31
CA LEU A 286 17.82 -8.57 -13.12
C LEU A 286 17.46 -8.23 -11.67
N SER A 287 18.18 -8.82 -10.71
CA SER A 287 17.98 -8.53 -9.29
C SER A 287 18.22 -7.05 -8.98
N LYS A 288 19.30 -6.45 -9.49
CA LYS A 288 19.59 -5.02 -9.33
C LYS A 288 18.52 -4.14 -9.96
N THR A 289 18.11 -4.43 -11.20
CA THR A 289 17.03 -3.68 -11.87
C THR A 289 15.72 -3.78 -11.13
N ALA A 290 15.35 -4.97 -10.64
CA ALA A 290 14.10 -5.15 -9.92
C ALA A 290 14.06 -4.39 -8.59
N GLN A 291 15.15 -4.38 -7.82
CA GLN A 291 15.20 -3.72 -6.51
C GLN A 291 15.40 -2.20 -6.58
N ASN A 292 15.87 -1.65 -7.67
CA ASN A 292 16.15 -0.22 -7.82
C ASN A 292 15.22 0.40 -8.88
N GLU A 293 15.55 0.26 -10.18
CA GLU A 293 14.88 1.02 -11.24
C GLU A 293 13.41 0.65 -11.37
N LEU A 294 13.09 -0.64 -11.47
CA LEU A 294 11.71 -1.10 -11.61
C LEU A 294 10.87 -0.70 -10.39
N MET A 295 11.39 -0.94 -9.19
CA MET A 295 10.68 -0.61 -7.96
C MET A 295 10.44 0.90 -7.85
N ASN A 296 11.42 1.73 -8.20
CA ASN A 296 11.28 3.19 -8.18
C ASN A 296 10.24 3.67 -9.20
N ILE A 297 10.25 3.16 -10.43
CA ILE A 297 9.28 3.50 -11.48
C ILE A 297 7.87 3.13 -11.03
N ILE A 298 7.68 1.90 -10.55
CA ILE A 298 6.37 1.44 -10.07
C ILE A 298 5.90 2.24 -8.86
N THR A 299 6.80 2.59 -7.95
CA THR A 299 6.48 3.42 -6.77
C THR A 299 6.01 4.82 -7.18
N ILE A 300 6.63 5.44 -8.19
CA ILE A 300 6.19 6.73 -8.74
C ILE A 300 4.79 6.60 -9.30
N PHE A 301 4.54 5.62 -10.18
CA PHE A 301 3.24 5.46 -10.83
C PHE A 301 2.15 5.09 -9.83
N LEU A 302 2.42 4.13 -8.95
CA LEU A 302 1.48 3.71 -7.94
C LEU A 302 1.17 4.85 -6.96
N GLY A 303 2.21 5.49 -6.40
CA GLY A 303 2.03 6.55 -5.42
C GLY A 303 1.23 7.72 -5.99
N THR A 304 1.60 8.25 -7.17
CA THR A 304 0.90 9.38 -7.78
C THR A 304 -0.54 9.05 -8.14
N THR A 305 -0.78 7.87 -8.70
CA THR A 305 -2.14 7.49 -9.15
C THR A 305 -3.06 7.14 -7.99
N VAL A 306 -2.55 6.45 -6.97
CA VAL A 306 -3.30 6.16 -5.73
C VAL A 306 -3.61 7.45 -4.98
N GLY A 307 -2.65 8.37 -4.88
CA GLY A 307 -2.90 9.71 -4.35
C GLY A 307 -4.01 10.44 -5.11
N ALA A 308 -4.02 10.33 -6.42
CA ALA A 308 -5.03 10.95 -7.28
C ALA A 308 -6.44 10.32 -7.16
N THR A 309 -6.61 9.18 -6.51
CA THR A 309 -7.95 8.67 -6.17
C THR A 309 -8.59 9.39 -4.99
N ALA A 310 -7.80 10.12 -4.19
CA ALA A 310 -8.26 10.88 -3.03
C ALA A 310 -8.71 12.29 -3.40
N SER A 311 -9.77 12.38 -4.22
CA SER A 311 -10.46 13.65 -4.47
C SER A 311 -11.27 14.10 -3.25
N GLY A 312 -11.53 15.41 -3.13
CA GLY A 312 -12.28 15.96 -1.98
C GLY A 312 -13.63 15.29 -1.75
N GLN A 313 -14.34 14.98 -2.80
CA GLN A 313 -15.65 14.32 -2.74
C GLN A 313 -15.56 12.88 -2.24
N ASN A 314 -14.53 12.14 -2.64
CA ASN A 314 -14.37 10.73 -2.29
C ASN A 314 -13.69 10.54 -0.92
N PHE A 315 -12.83 11.48 -0.52
CA PHE A 315 -12.01 11.32 0.69
C PHE A 315 -12.64 11.95 1.94
N LEU A 316 -13.30 13.12 1.82
CA LEU A 316 -13.91 13.82 2.97
C LEU A 316 -15.28 13.24 3.31
N THR A 317 -15.30 11.96 3.67
CA THR A 317 -16.49 11.22 4.07
C THR A 317 -16.36 10.73 5.51
N PHE A 318 -17.51 10.43 6.14
CA PHE A 318 -17.52 9.85 7.49
C PHE A 318 -16.83 8.47 7.49
N ASP A 319 -16.95 7.72 6.40
CA ASP A 319 -16.33 6.40 6.25
C ASP A 319 -14.82 6.47 6.21
N THR A 320 -14.24 7.51 5.60
CA THR A 320 -12.79 7.74 5.66
C THR A 320 -12.29 7.92 7.09
N ILE A 321 -13.05 8.63 7.95
CA ILE A 321 -12.68 8.79 9.37
C ILE A 321 -12.73 7.44 10.08
N LYS A 322 -13.78 6.63 9.84
CA LYS A 322 -13.86 5.27 10.40
C LYS A 322 -12.68 4.41 9.95
N ILE A 323 -12.33 4.46 8.66
CA ILE A 323 -11.19 3.70 8.08
C ILE A 323 -9.88 4.13 8.76
N ILE A 324 -9.65 5.44 8.94
CA ILE A 324 -8.47 5.95 9.63
C ILE A 324 -8.39 5.42 11.06
N VAL A 325 -9.47 5.49 11.84
CA VAL A 325 -9.49 5.00 13.22
C VAL A 325 -9.28 3.49 13.27
N LEU A 326 -10.00 2.73 12.44
CA LEU A 326 -9.86 1.27 12.36
C LEU A 326 -8.45 0.85 11.95
N GLY A 327 -7.85 1.53 10.98
CA GLY A 327 -6.49 1.23 10.53
C GLY A 327 -5.45 1.46 11.63
N LEU A 328 -5.59 2.53 12.42
CA LEU A 328 -4.73 2.77 13.58
C LEU A 328 -4.88 1.66 14.64
N LEU A 329 -6.11 1.30 14.97
CA LEU A 329 -6.40 0.20 15.89
C LEU A 329 -5.86 -1.13 15.38
N ALA A 330 -6.03 -1.42 14.09
CA ALA A 330 -5.50 -2.60 13.42
C ALA A 330 -3.99 -2.75 13.62
N PHE A 331 -3.27 -1.66 13.39
CA PHE A 331 -1.82 -1.61 13.53
C PHE A 331 -1.37 -1.80 14.98
N CYS A 332 -2.07 -1.17 15.93
CA CYS A 332 -1.83 -1.37 17.36
C CYS A 332 -2.07 -2.82 17.77
N MET A 333 -3.15 -3.43 17.30
CA MET A 333 -3.50 -4.83 17.61
C MET A 333 -2.50 -5.81 17.01
N GLY A 334 -2.10 -5.64 15.74
CA GLY A 334 -1.06 -6.48 15.13
C GLY A 334 0.26 -6.45 15.92
N THR A 335 0.70 -5.26 16.32
CA THR A 335 1.87 -5.09 17.18
C THR A 335 1.68 -5.78 18.55
N ALA A 336 0.52 -5.58 19.18
CA ALA A 336 0.23 -6.14 20.51
C ALA A 336 0.21 -7.67 20.47
N PHE A 337 -0.49 -8.29 19.53
CA PHE A 337 -0.53 -9.74 19.38
C PHE A 337 0.84 -10.34 19.04
N GLY A 338 1.61 -9.69 18.17
CA GLY A 338 2.98 -10.10 17.90
C GLY A 338 3.83 -10.16 19.17
N VAL A 339 3.79 -9.11 20.01
CA VAL A 339 4.50 -9.05 21.29
C VAL A 339 3.96 -10.08 22.29
N LEU A 340 2.65 -10.27 22.40
CA LEU A 340 2.05 -11.26 23.30
C LEU A 340 2.47 -12.68 22.94
N PHE A 341 2.48 -13.04 21.66
CA PHE A 341 3.01 -14.33 21.21
C PHE A 341 4.52 -14.42 21.45
N GLY A 342 5.26 -13.34 21.30
CA GLY A 342 6.65 -13.25 21.71
C GLY A 342 6.83 -13.57 23.21
N LYS A 343 5.94 -13.12 24.08
CA LYS A 343 5.93 -13.48 25.51
C LYS A 343 5.59 -14.95 25.75
N ILE A 344 4.68 -15.51 24.98
CA ILE A 344 4.40 -16.97 25.04
C ILE A 344 5.66 -17.73 24.68
N MET A 345 6.35 -17.36 23.61
CA MET A 345 7.62 -17.97 23.20
C MET A 345 8.72 -17.77 24.26
N TYR A 346 8.82 -16.58 24.88
CA TYR A 346 9.73 -16.34 26.00
C TYR A 346 9.51 -17.35 27.14
N LYS A 347 8.25 -17.53 27.56
CA LYS A 347 7.91 -18.50 28.61
C LYS A 347 8.18 -19.93 28.18
N ALA A 348 7.80 -20.32 26.98
CA ALA A 348 7.98 -21.66 26.43
C ALA A 348 9.45 -22.06 26.25
N THR A 349 10.33 -21.08 26.03
CA THR A 349 11.78 -21.30 25.84
C THR A 349 12.60 -21.10 27.12
N GLY A 350 11.95 -20.90 28.28
CA GLY A 350 12.65 -20.64 29.53
C GLY A 350 13.46 -19.34 29.54
N GLY A 351 12.97 -18.31 28.83
CA GLY A 351 13.57 -16.97 28.82
C GLY A 351 14.61 -16.71 27.71
N LYS A 352 14.74 -17.59 26.72
CA LYS A 352 15.75 -17.47 25.66
C LYS A 352 15.32 -16.56 24.50
N VAL A 353 14.03 -16.35 24.28
CA VAL A 353 13.49 -15.52 23.20
C VAL A 353 13.09 -14.16 23.75
N ASN A 354 13.59 -13.08 23.15
CA ASN A 354 13.17 -11.73 23.52
C ASN A 354 11.79 -11.41 22.92
N PRO A 355 10.77 -11.08 23.73
CA PRO A 355 9.42 -10.82 23.23
C PRO A 355 9.32 -9.65 22.24
N LEU A 356 10.26 -8.73 22.28
CA LEU A 356 10.26 -7.56 21.38
C LEU A 356 10.30 -7.95 19.91
N ILE A 357 10.91 -9.10 19.54
CA ILE A 357 10.97 -9.53 18.14
C ILE A 357 9.57 -9.79 17.56
N GLY A 358 8.59 -10.10 18.41
CA GLY A 358 7.21 -10.32 17.99
C GLY A 358 6.55 -9.06 17.42
N SER A 359 6.94 -7.85 17.87
CA SER A 359 6.44 -6.61 17.29
C SER A 359 6.82 -6.44 15.81
N ALA A 360 7.88 -7.11 15.36
CA ALA A 360 8.31 -7.10 13.98
C ALA A 360 7.48 -8.02 13.07
N GLY A 361 6.54 -8.81 13.62
CA GLY A 361 5.63 -9.65 12.84
C GLY A 361 4.68 -8.88 11.90
N VAL A 362 4.53 -7.57 12.05
CA VAL A 362 3.87 -6.71 11.06
C VAL A 362 4.76 -6.56 9.82
N SER A 363 4.15 -6.41 8.64
CA SER A 363 4.86 -6.45 7.34
C SER A 363 5.67 -5.20 6.99
N ALA A 364 5.81 -4.24 7.90
CA ALA A 364 6.61 -3.03 7.67
C ALA A 364 8.12 -3.33 7.66
N VAL A 365 8.62 -3.87 6.56
CA VAL A 365 10.02 -4.32 6.39
C VAL A 365 10.89 -3.19 5.84
N PRO A 366 12.10 -2.97 6.37
CA PRO A 366 12.68 -3.53 7.60
C PRO A 366 12.40 -2.67 8.86
N MET A 367 11.45 -1.75 8.78
CA MET A 367 11.24 -0.70 9.79
C MET A 367 10.85 -1.27 11.15
N ALA A 368 9.91 -2.22 11.20
CA ALA A 368 9.47 -2.81 12.46
C ALA A 368 10.60 -3.60 13.16
N ALA A 369 11.46 -4.29 12.40
CA ALA A 369 12.64 -4.96 12.95
C ALA A 369 13.65 -3.96 13.55
N ARG A 370 13.85 -2.81 12.90
CA ARG A 370 14.71 -1.73 13.43
C ARG A 370 14.15 -1.12 14.71
N VAL A 371 12.83 -0.99 14.82
CA VAL A 371 12.17 -0.51 16.04
C VAL A 371 12.38 -1.51 17.18
N SER A 372 12.22 -2.81 16.94
CA SER A 372 12.50 -3.86 17.94
C SER A 372 13.95 -3.78 18.43
N GLN A 373 14.91 -3.62 17.52
CA GLN A 373 16.32 -3.41 17.82
C GLN A 373 16.53 -2.17 18.72
N LYS A 374 15.97 -1.02 18.31
CA LYS A 374 16.14 0.25 19.04
C LYS A 374 15.59 0.19 20.47
N VAL A 375 14.42 -0.43 20.65
CA VAL A 375 13.80 -0.59 21.96
C VAL A 375 14.61 -1.56 22.83
N GLY A 376 15.11 -2.67 22.26
CA GLY A 376 15.96 -3.64 22.98
C GLY A 376 17.29 -3.03 23.42
N GLN A 377 17.97 -2.29 22.54
CA GLN A 377 19.23 -1.62 22.86
C GLN A 377 19.09 -0.52 23.91
N ALA A 378 17.94 0.15 23.96
CA ALA A 378 17.68 1.17 24.99
C ALA A 378 17.60 0.56 26.41
N GLU A 379 17.26 -0.72 26.55
CA GLU A 379 17.23 -1.43 27.84
C GLU A 379 18.56 -2.16 28.13
N ASN A 380 19.22 -2.67 27.09
CA ASN A 380 20.52 -3.35 27.19
C ASN A 380 21.34 -3.07 25.92
N PRO A 381 22.40 -2.23 26.00
CA PRO A 381 23.21 -1.87 24.83
C PRO A 381 23.85 -3.06 24.08
N GLY A 382 24.09 -4.17 24.76
CA GLY A 382 24.61 -5.40 24.16
C GLY A 382 23.57 -6.24 23.43
N ASN A 383 22.31 -5.78 23.33
CA ASN A 383 21.22 -6.54 22.76
C ASN A 383 21.07 -6.29 21.26
N PHE A 384 21.51 -7.24 20.44
CA PHE A 384 21.45 -7.17 18.97
C PHE A 384 20.26 -8.00 18.46
N LEU A 385 19.06 -7.40 18.44
CA LEU A 385 17.82 -8.08 18.05
C LEU A 385 17.52 -8.02 16.55
N LEU A 386 18.20 -7.19 15.75
CA LEU A 386 17.82 -6.91 14.37
C LEU A 386 17.66 -8.19 13.55
N MET A 387 18.66 -9.05 13.53
CA MET A 387 18.63 -10.30 12.76
C MET A 387 17.53 -11.26 13.24
N HIS A 388 17.27 -11.30 14.54
CA HIS A 388 16.19 -12.11 15.13
C HIS A 388 14.81 -11.52 14.79
N ALA A 389 14.67 -10.20 14.76
CA ALA A 389 13.44 -9.50 14.42
C ALA A 389 13.14 -9.54 12.92
N MET A 390 14.18 -9.68 12.06
CA MET A 390 13.97 -9.85 10.61
C MET A 390 13.22 -11.13 10.27
N GLY A 391 13.40 -12.23 11.04
CA GLY A 391 12.64 -13.47 10.84
C GLY A 391 11.13 -13.25 10.90
N PRO A 392 10.57 -12.78 12.03
CA PRO A 392 9.15 -12.44 12.13
C PRO A 392 8.71 -11.36 11.14
N ASN A 393 9.57 -10.38 10.83
CA ASN A 393 9.22 -9.29 9.93
C ASN A 393 8.96 -9.80 8.49
N VAL A 394 9.84 -10.66 8.00
CA VAL A 394 9.68 -11.30 6.69
C VAL A 394 8.53 -12.32 6.69
N ALA A 395 8.35 -13.04 7.81
CA ALA A 395 7.19 -13.91 7.99
C ALA A 395 5.87 -13.13 7.91
N GLY A 396 5.86 -11.88 8.39
CA GLY A 396 4.72 -10.96 8.28
C GLY A 396 4.36 -10.66 6.84
N VAL A 397 5.33 -10.44 5.94
CA VAL A 397 5.07 -10.17 4.51
C VAL A 397 4.39 -11.37 3.84
N ILE A 398 4.88 -12.59 4.11
CA ILE A 398 4.22 -13.80 3.64
C ILE A 398 2.82 -13.90 4.26
N GLY A 399 2.70 -13.61 5.56
CA GLY A 399 1.44 -13.66 6.31
C GLY A 399 0.39 -12.69 5.79
N SER A 400 0.76 -11.44 5.47
CA SER A 400 -0.18 -10.45 4.88
C SER A 400 -0.64 -10.87 3.50
N ALA A 401 0.26 -11.39 2.65
CA ALA A 401 -0.10 -11.90 1.32
C ALA A 401 -1.00 -13.15 1.39
N VAL A 402 -0.76 -14.04 2.35
CA VAL A 402 -1.63 -15.20 2.64
C VAL A 402 -3.00 -14.73 3.13
N ALA A 403 -3.05 -13.78 4.06
CA ALA A 403 -4.31 -13.19 4.54
C ALA A 403 -5.08 -12.52 3.42
N ALA A 404 -4.40 -11.82 2.50
CA ALA A 404 -5.00 -11.27 1.30
C ALA A 404 -5.64 -12.35 0.42
N GLY A 405 -4.93 -13.45 0.16
CA GLY A 405 -5.49 -14.58 -0.58
C GLY A 405 -6.71 -15.21 0.09
N ILE A 406 -6.69 -15.35 1.42
CA ILE A 406 -7.84 -15.83 2.19
C ILE A 406 -9.03 -14.88 2.03
N LEU A 407 -8.84 -13.57 2.23
CA LEU A 407 -9.91 -12.58 2.11
C LEU A 407 -10.49 -12.56 0.69
N LEU A 408 -9.64 -12.62 -0.34
CA LEU A 408 -10.10 -12.65 -1.73
C LEU A 408 -10.88 -13.94 -2.04
N GLY A 409 -10.37 -15.10 -1.63
CA GLY A 409 -11.04 -16.39 -1.89
C GLY A 409 -12.38 -16.56 -1.15
N PHE A 410 -12.62 -15.84 -0.05
CA PHE A 410 -13.88 -15.87 0.68
C PHE A 410 -14.88 -14.79 0.29
N LEU A 411 -14.40 -13.62 -0.23
CA LEU A 411 -15.21 -12.42 -0.43
C LEU A 411 -15.43 -12.04 -1.90
N MET A 412 -14.77 -12.72 -2.83
CA MET A 412 -15.02 -12.61 -4.28
C MET A 412 -15.94 -13.74 -4.76
#